data_117f7d3d88380baff94d626896237c4b
#
_entry.id   117f7d3d88380baff94d626896237c4b
#
_cell.length_a   1.000
_cell.length_b   1.000
_cell.length_c   1.000
_cell.angle_alpha   90.00
_cell.angle_beta   90.00
_cell.angle_gamma   90.00
#
_symmetry.space_group_name_H-M   'P 1'
#
loop_
_entity.id
_entity.type
_entity.pdbx_description
1 polymer ?
#
loop_
_entity_poly.entity_id
_entity_poly.type
_entity_poly.pdbx_seq_one_letter_code
_entity_poly.pdbx_strand_id
1 'polypeptide(L)'
;VLSARAHPSDLPVLRDETATDTAGSPVGAAVRRAPGADRVRLDRGVPPDLPLELVMELVGVFVGGLSGALAAIRKQFDIFGIVVLAWAAGLGGGLMRDVLIGAFPPVGIGRWEFILTACLAGVTMYFFHPRLERARRMIAVFDAGALALFTVVGTVKGLSLGAGPTASVCVGVITGVGGGVLRDLLTGEVPVVLHHRQLYAIPAVIGASCTVALWSTSSLSTLTVGLAVGLVLGLRLVAMRFHLNVPGPWRGGVRGG
;
A
#
# COMPACT_ATOMS: atom_id res chain seq x y z
N VAL A 1 48.67 52.99 35.75
CA VAL A 1 48.87 53.92 34.63
C VAL A 1 49.45 53.13 33.44
N LEU A 2 48.87 53.03 32.44
CA LEU A 2 49.09 52.71 31.02
C LEU A 2 48.33 51.48 30.55
N SER A 3 47.19 51.81 29.96
CA SER A 3 46.39 51.01 29.06
C SER A 3 47.22 50.68 27.82
N ALA A 4 47.33 49.40 27.48
CA ALA A 4 47.78 48.95 26.14
C ALA A 4 46.61 48.14 25.55
N ARG A 5 45.88 48.77 24.61
CA ARG A 5 44.89 48.12 23.76
C ARG A 5 45.66 47.23 22.77
N ALA A 6 45.47 45.92 22.85
CA ALA A 6 45.86 44.99 21.81
C ALA A 6 44.94 45.14 20.60
N HIS A 7 45.57 45.22 19.40
CA HIS A 7 44.89 45.35 18.11
C HIS A 7 44.34 43.99 17.70
N PRO A 8 43.16 43.90 17.01
CA PRO A 8 42.49 42.63 16.71
C PRO A 8 43.12 41.80 15.59
N SER A 9 44.32 42.16 15.12
CA SER A 9 44.96 41.51 13.94
C SER A 9 45.96 40.39 14.29
N ASP A 10 46.18 40.07 15.58
CA ASP A 10 47.30 39.15 15.97
C ASP A 10 46.79 37.80 16.53
N LEU A 11 45.65 37.31 16.06
CA LEU A 11 45.20 35.94 16.35
C LEU A 11 45.79 34.98 15.31
N PRO A 12 46.53 33.92 15.70
CA PRO A 12 47.02 32.91 14.78
C PRO A 12 45.83 32.14 14.23
N VAL A 13 45.73 32.07 12.92
CA VAL A 13 44.81 31.17 12.20
C VAL A 13 45.20 29.73 12.56
N LEU A 14 44.40 29.12 13.44
CA LEU A 14 44.45 27.69 13.67
C LEU A 14 44.00 27.00 12.39
N ARG A 15 44.94 26.48 11.63
CA ARG A 15 44.70 25.53 10.56
C ARG A 15 44.07 24.29 11.20
N ASP A 16 42.83 24.06 10.86
CA ASP A 16 42.13 22.84 11.17
C ASP A 16 42.69 21.69 10.33
N GLU A 17 43.69 21.00 10.87
CA GLU A 17 44.33 19.80 10.27
C GLU A 17 43.61 18.53 10.67
N THR A 18 42.29 18.52 10.71
CA THR A 18 41.50 17.29 10.92
C THR A 18 40.53 17.02 9.78
N ALA A 19 40.95 17.26 8.53
CA ALA A 19 40.35 16.60 7.39
C ALA A 19 40.96 15.18 7.29
N THR A 20 40.61 14.31 8.25
CA THR A 20 40.92 12.89 8.12
C THR A 20 40.13 12.32 6.96
N ASP A 21 40.89 12.01 5.93
CA ASP A 21 40.52 11.26 4.74
C ASP A 21 39.73 9.97 5.11
N THR A 22 38.39 10.02 5.12
CA THR A 22 37.53 8.86 5.28
C THR A 22 37.29 8.12 3.95
N ALA A 23 38.13 8.33 2.95
CA ALA A 23 38.06 7.69 1.63
C ALA A 23 38.43 6.20 1.61
N GLY A 24 38.83 5.61 2.74
CA GLY A 24 39.34 4.24 2.85
C GLY A 24 38.43 3.24 3.57
N SER A 25 37.23 3.61 4.03
CA SER A 25 36.32 2.66 4.70
C SER A 25 35.64 1.74 3.68
N PRO A 26 35.75 0.40 3.83
CA PRO A 26 35.06 -0.55 2.95
C PRO A 26 33.49 -0.39 2.97
N VAL A 27 32.93 0.27 3.96
CA VAL A 27 31.51 0.59 4.04
C VAL A 27 31.15 1.76 3.10
N GLY A 28 32.06 2.72 2.90
CA GLY A 28 31.86 3.83 1.94
C GLY A 28 31.95 3.40 0.48
N ALA A 29 32.70 2.32 0.18
CA ALA A 29 32.82 1.78 -1.18
C ALA A 29 31.55 1.05 -1.66
N ALA A 30 30.76 0.48 -0.75
CA ALA A 30 29.53 -0.24 -1.09
C ALA A 30 28.37 0.68 -1.53
N VAL A 31 28.46 1.98 -1.25
CA VAL A 31 27.45 2.97 -1.67
C VAL A 31 27.80 3.61 -3.03
N ARG A 32 28.97 3.32 -3.60
CA ARG A 32 29.24 3.70 -4.99
C ARG A 32 28.37 2.80 -5.88
N ARG A 33 27.29 3.37 -6.41
CA ARG A 33 26.45 2.78 -7.46
C ARG A 33 27.38 2.15 -8.50
N ALA A 34 27.19 0.84 -8.74
CA ALA A 34 27.91 0.13 -9.78
C ALA A 34 27.86 0.95 -11.08
N PRO A 35 29.00 1.24 -11.74
CA PRO A 35 29.03 1.83 -13.05
C PRO A 35 28.53 0.76 -14.02
N GLY A 36 27.31 0.93 -14.55
CA GLY A 36 26.64 -0.05 -15.40
C GLY A 36 25.21 -0.38 -14.96
N ALA A 37 24.70 0.20 -13.88
CA ALA A 37 23.27 0.41 -13.77
C ALA A 37 22.88 1.46 -14.81
N ASP A 38 23.24 1.17 -16.08
CA ASP A 38 22.56 1.75 -17.21
C ASP A 38 21.10 1.64 -16.86
N ARG A 39 20.48 2.80 -16.70
CA ARG A 39 19.05 2.96 -16.75
C ARG A 39 18.62 2.17 -17.99
N VAL A 40 18.33 0.88 -17.79
CA VAL A 40 17.49 0.16 -18.72
C VAL A 40 16.24 1.04 -18.70
N ARG A 41 16.25 1.96 -19.64
CA ARG A 41 15.09 2.73 -20.02
C ARG A 41 14.03 1.70 -20.26
N LEU A 42 13.23 1.46 -19.24
CA LEU A 42 11.95 0.82 -19.37
C LEU A 42 11.02 1.83 -20.06
N ASP A 43 11.48 2.25 -21.24
CA ASP A 43 10.70 2.99 -22.24
C ASP A 43 9.78 1.98 -22.92
N ARG A 44 9.18 1.12 -22.14
CA ARG A 44 8.14 0.20 -22.56
C ARG A 44 6.80 0.77 -22.14
N GLY A 45 6.41 1.81 -22.90
CA GLY A 45 5.06 1.98 -23.38
C GLY A 45 3.90 1.97 -22.38
N VAL A 46 4.10 2.34 -21.09
CA VAL A 46 3.00 2.84 -20.28
C VAL A 46 3.22 4.34 -20.16
N PRO A 47 2.35 5.17 -20.74
CA PRO A 47 2.42 6.62 -20.53
C PRO A 47 2.38 6.89 -19.03
N PRO A 48 3.26 7.78 -18.49
CA PRO A 48 3.34 8.05 -17.06
C PRO A 48 2.07 8.64 -16.45
N ASP A 49 1.09 8.95 -17.25
CA ASP A 49 -0.14 9.65 -16.89
C ASP A 49 -1.38 8.95 -17.45
N LEU A 50 -1.56 7.67 -17.14
CA LEU A 50 -2.85 7.05 -17.44
C LEU A 50 -3.90 7.65 -16.49
N PRO A 51 -4.88 8.41 -17.01
CA PRO A 51 -6.05 8.82 -16.20
C PRO A 51 -6.71 7.61 -15.54
N LEU A 52 -6.53 6.42 -16.11
CA LEU A 52 -6.99 5.15 -15.59
C LEU A 52 -6.35 4.78 -14.23
N GLU A 53 -5.03 4.93 -14.05
CA GLU A 53 -4.36 4.59 -12.76
C GLU A 53 -4.91 5.47 -11.64
N LEU A 54 -4.99 6.79 -11.88
CA LEU A 54 -5.58 7.72 -10.92
C LEU A 54 -7.05 7.38 -10.61
N VAL A 55 -7.84 7.10 -11.64
CA VAL A 55 -9.25 6.73 -11.47
C VAL A 55 -9.37 5.44 -10.65
N MET A 56 -8.57 4.42 -10.97
CA MET A 56 -8.57 3.16 -10.22
C MET A 56 -8.14 3.36 -8.76
N GLU A 57 -7.12 4.19 -8.51
CA GLU A 57 -6.70 4.53 -7.15
C GLU A 57 -7.81 5.25 -6.40
N LEU A 58 -8.44 6.28 -6.98
CA LEU A 58 -9.53 7.02 -6.32
C LEU A 58 -10.74 6.12 -6.06
N VAL A 59 -11.13 5.27 -7.03
CA VAL A 59 -12.21 4.29 -6.82
C VAL A 59 -11.82 3.31 -5.72
N GLY A 60 -10.59 2.83 -5.70
CA GLY A 60 -10.06 1.96 -4.64
C GLY A 60 -10.13 2.62 -3.26
N VAL A 61 -9.72 3.90 -3.17
CA VAL A 61 -9.81 4.70 -1.94
C VAL A 61 -11.26 4.88 -1.49
N PHE A 62 -12.16 5.20 -2.42
CA PHE A 62 -13.57 5.35 -2.09
C PHE A 62 -14.17 4.05 -1.57
N VAL A 63 -14.00 2.94 -2.28
CA VAL A 63 -14.52 1.63 -1.92
C VAL A 63 -13.91 1.11 -0.61
N GLY A 64 -12.59 1.27 -0.44
CA GLY A 64 -11.90 0.95 0.81
C GLY A 64 -12.36 1.82 1.97
N GLY A 65 -12.58 3.11 1.71
CA GLY A 65 -13.15 4.06 2.67
C GLY A 65 -14.57 3.70 3.10
N LEU A 66 -15.43 3.26 2.17
CA LEU A 66 -16.78 2.74 2.52
C LEU A 66 -16.68 1.53 3.46
N SER A 67 -15.74 0.61 3.21
CA SER A 67 -15.49 -0.53 4.08
C SER A 67 -15.10 -0.09 5.50
N GLY A 68 -14.16 0.87 5.59
CA GLY A 68 -13.70 1.44 6.87
C GLY A 68 -14.82 2.16 7.62
N ALA A 69 -15.52 3.07 6.94
CA ALA A 69 -16.64 3.81 7.52
C ALA A 69 -17.73 2.89 8.07
N LEU A 70 -18.09 1.85 7.31
CA LEU A 70 -19.11 0.91 7.74
C LEU A 70 -18.66 0.06 8.94
N ALA A 71 -17.36 -0.26 9.02
CA ALA A 71 -16.79 -0.93 10.19
C ALA A 71 -16.82 -0.02 11.44
N ALA A 72 -16.55 1.28 11.29
CA ALA A 72 -16.64 2.28 12.36
C ALA A 72 -18.10 2.43 12.87
N ILE A 73 -19.07 2.54 11.95
CA ILE A 73 -20.50 2.63 12.30
C ILE A 73 -20.93 1.38 13.07
N ARG A 74 -20.49 0.20 12.63
CA ARG A 74 -20.77 -1.05 13.33
C ARG A 74 -20.22 -1.09 14.76
N LYS A 75 -19.12 -0.39 15.00
CA LYS A 75 -18.49 -0.22 16.33
C LYS A 75 -19.01 0.98 17.09
N GLN A 76 -20.02 1.68 16.54
CA GLN A 76 -20.64 2.86 17.14
C GLN A 76 -19.67 4.02 17.38
N PHE A 77 -18.69 4.20 16.46
CA PHE A 77 -17.82 5.36 16.48
C PHE A 77 -18.60 6.62 16.11
N ASP A 78 -18.14 7.76 16.60
CA ASP A 78 -18.67 9.06 16.21
C ASP A 78 -18.29 9.42 14.76
N ILE A 79 -18.78 10.56 14.28
CA ILE A 79 -18.54 10.99 12.90
C ILE A 79 -17.04 11.18 12.61
N PHE A 80 -16.28 11.64 13.58
CA PHE A 80 -14.84 11.81 13.45
C PHE A 80 -14.17 10.44 13.30
N GLY A 81 -14.48 9.48 14.14
CA GLY A 81 -13.99 8.11 14.07
C GLY A 81 -14.37 7.41 12.75
N ILE A 82 -15.58 7.67 12.22
CA ILE A 82 -16.01 7.16 10.92
C ILE A 82 -15.13 7.70 9.79
N VAL A 83 -14.86 9.00 9.77
CA VAL A 83 -14.01 9.62 8.74
C VAL A 83 -12.56 9.16 8.86
N VAL A 84 -12.02 9.09 10.08
CA VAL A 84 -10.65 8.59 10.33
C VAL A 84 -10.51 7.14 9.88
N LEU A 85 -11.48 6.29 10.16
CA LEU A 85 -11.42 4.89 9.76
C LEU A 85 -11.64 4.69 8.25
N ALA A 86 -12.45 5.55 7.62
CA ALA A 86 -12.57 5.60 6.16
C ALA A 86 -11.22 5.99 5.52
N TRP A 87 -10.56 7.00 6.07
CA TRP A 87 -9.24 7.43 5.64
C TRP A 87 -8.19 6.33 5.80
N ALA A 88 -8.11 5.72 6.98
CA ALA A 88 -7.14 4.67 7.28
C ALA A 88 -7.32 3.42 6.39
N ALA A 89 -8.57 2.99 6.18
CA ALA A 89 -8.86 1.84 5.33
C ALA A 89 -8.70 2.15 3.83
N GLY A 90 -9.09 3.36 3.40
CA GLY A 90 -9.00 3.77 2.00
C GLY A 90 -7.58 4.09 1.55
N LEU A 91 -6.79 4.77 2.37
CA LEU A 91 -5.45 5.24 1.99
C LEU A 91 -4.32 4.38 2.54
N GLY A 92 -4.57 3.58 3.59
CA GLY A 92 -3.53 2.86 4.31
C GLY A 92 -2.70 1.92 3.44
N GLY A 93 -3.34 1.17 2.54
CA GLY A 93 -2.64 0.30 1.59
C GLY A 93 -1.72 1.08 0.65
N GLY A 94 -2.19 2.20 0.11
CA GLY A 94 -1.41 3.10 -0.74
C GLY A 94 -0.25 3.77 -0.01
N LEU A 95 -0.46 4.18 1.25
CA LEU A 95 0.60 4.72 2.10
C LEU A 95 1.70 3.69 2.37
N MET A 96 1.33 2.46 2.74
CA MET A 96 2.29 1.36 2.94
C MET A 96 3.07 1.09 1.65
N ARG A 97 2.39 1.04 0.51
CA ARG A 97 3.02 0.89 -0.80
C ARG A 97 4.08 1.96 -1.04
N ASP A 98 3.69 3.23 -0.93
CA ASP A 98 4.55 4.35 -1.29
C ASP A 98 5.80 4.41 -0.38
N VAL A 99 5.66 4.06 0.91
CA VAL A 99 6.79 3.90 1.83
C VAL A 99 7.71 2.75 1.40
N LEU A 100 7.16 1.58 1.04
CA LEU A 100 7.94 0.41 0.63
C LEU A 100 8.76 0.63 -0.64
N ILE A 101 8.20 1.37 -1.61
CA ILE A 101 8.88 1.65 -2.89
C ILE A 101 9.66 2.96 -2.88
N GLY A 102 9.70 3.68 -1.75
CA GLY A 102 10.42 4.95 -1.61
C GLY A 102 9.80 6.11 -2.37
N ALA A 103 8.51 6.07 -2.67
CA ALA A 103 7.77 7.15 -3.34
C ALA A 103 7.35 8.21 -2.33
N PHE A 104 8.12 9.28 -2.20
CA PHE A 104 7.85 10.39 -1.28
C PHE A 104 7.64 11.71 -2.01
N PRO A 105 6.66 12.56 -1.57
CA PRO A 105 5.67 12.27 -0.53
C PRO A 105 4.65 11.21 -0.99
N PRO A 106 4.13 10.36 -0.06
CA PRO A 106 3.11 9.38 -0.40
C PRO A 106 1.88 10.05 -1.02
N VAL A 107 1.35 9.45 -2.10
CA VAL A 107 0.24 10.04 -2.88
C VAL A 107 -0.99 10.31 -2.01
N GLY A 108 -1.28 9.42 -1.06
CA GLY A 108 -2.44 9.53 -0.17
C GLY A 108 -2.46 10.75 0.75
N ILE A 109 -1.30 11.41 0.97
CA ILE A 109 -1.20 12.66 1.75
C ILE A 109 -0.68 13.82 0.91
N GLY A 110 0.02 13.54 -0.19
CA GLY A 110 0.56 14.56 -1.09
C GLY A 110 -0.49 15.19 -2.01
N ARG A 111 -1.64 14.55 -2.20
CA ARG A 111 -2.69 14.97 -3.11
C ARG A 111 -4.04 15.04 -2.40
N TRP A 112 -4.64 16.22 -2.36
CA TRP A 112 -5.88 16.51 -1.65
C TRP A 112 -7.09 15.70 -2.17
N GLU A 113 -7.08 15.28 -3.45
CA GLU A 113 -8.15 14.50 -4.07
C GLU A 113 -8.36 13.16 -3.37
N PHE A 114 -7.28 12.53 -2.90
CA PHE A 114 -7.32 11.26 -2.17
C PHE A 114 -7.95 11.43 -0.79
N ILE A 115 -7.54 12.49 -0.07
CA ILE A 115 -8.10 12.82 1.25
C ILE A 115 -9.59 13.12 1.13
N LEU A 116 -9.96 13.95 0.15
CA LEU A 116 -11.35 14.28 -0.11
C LEU A 116 -12.17 13.03 -0.43
N THR A 117 -11.65 12.14 -1.28
CA THR A 117 -12.33 10.89 -1.65
C THR A 117 -12.58 10.00 -0.44
N ALA A 118 -11.60 9.85 0.46
CA ALA A 118 -11.77 9.09 1.69
C ALA A 118 -12.79 9.74 2.64
N CYS A 119 -12.76 11.07 2.78
CA CYS A 119 -13.76 11.81 3.55
C CYS A 119 -15.17 11.66 2.96
N LEU A 120 -15.31 11.75 1.64
CA LEU A 120 -16.59 11.54 0.95
C LEU A 120 -17.13 10.12 1.19
N ALA A 121 -16.29 9.10 1.18
CA ALA A 121 -16.69 7.74 1.52
C ALA A 121 -17.22 7.65 2.96
N GLY A 122 -16.54 8.29 3.92
CA GLY A 122 -16.98 8.36 5.31
C GLY A 122 -18.34 9.05 5.46
N VAL A 123 -18.49 10.22 4.87
CA VAL A 123 -19.74 11.01 4.89
C VAL A 123 -20.88 10.26 4.18
N THR A 124 -20.59 9.66 3.02
CA THR A 124 -21.59 8.86 2.29
C THR A 124 -22.13 7.73 3.17
N MET A 125 -21.24 7.00 3.84
CA MET A 125 -21.66 5.87 4.67
C MET A 125 -22.36 6.34 5.95
N TYR A 126 -22.01 7.50 6.49
CA TYR A 126 -22.70 8.09 7.64
C TYR A 126 -24.19 8.30 7.36
N PHE A 127 -24.56 8.79 6.18
CA PHE A 127 -25.96 9.04 5.80
C PHE A 127 -26.67 7.79 5.25
N PHE A 128 -25.96 6.91 4.54
CA PHE A 128 -26.56 5.81 3.77
C PHE A 128 -26.16 4.43 4.30
N HIS A 129 -25.81 4.32 5.58
CA HIS A 129 -25.41 3.03 6.14
C HIS A 129 -26.55 2.00 6.14
N PRO A 130 -26.29 0.74 5.78
CA PRO A 130 -27.27 -0.33 5.82
C PRO A 130 -27.58 -0.74 7.26
N ARG A 131 -28.69 -1.47 7.43
CA ARG A 131 -28.98 -2.09 8.73
C ARG A 131 -27.83 -2.98 9.17
N LEU A 132 -27.59 -3.03 10.49
CA LEU A 132 -26.43 -3.67 11.11
C LEU A 132 -26.20 -5.14 10.66
N GLU A 133 -27.29 -5.88 10.39
CA GLU A 133 -27.22 -7.27 9.92
C GLU A 133 -26.55 -7.43 8.54
N ARG A 134 -26.70 -6.43 7.64
CA ARG A 134 -26.10 -6.44 6.32
C ARG A 134 -24.69 -5.86 6.31
N ALA A 135 -24.32 -5.10 7.33
CA ALA A 135 -23.07 -4.38 7.38
C ALA A 135 -21.85 -5.33 7.23
N ARG A 136 -21.83 -6.47 7.90
CA ARG A 136 -20.73 -7.46 7.80
C ARG A 136 -20.46 -7.92 6.37
N ARG A 137 -21.52 -8.24 5.63
CA ARG A 137 -21.39 -8.70 4.24
C ARG A 137 -20.91 -7.56 3.35
N MET A 138 -21.43 -6.36 3.55
CA MET A 138 -21.06 -5.20 2.75
C MET A 138 -19.63 -4.76 3.03
N ILE A 139 -19.15 -4.79 4.28
CA ILE A 139 -17.74 -4.57 4.61
C ILE A 139 -16.85 -5.52 3.79
N ALA A 140 -17.17 -6.81 3.76
CA ALA A 140 -16.41 -7.81 3.04
C ALA A 140 -16.45 -7.61 1.51
N VAL A 141 -17.57 -7.15 0.95
CA VAL A 141 -17.70 -6.87 -0.50
C VAL A 141 -16.92 -5.62 -0.88
N PHE A 142 -17.03 -4.53 -0.11
CA PHE A 142 -16.25 -3.33 -0.36
C PHE A 142 -14.75 -3.59 -0.20
N ASP A 143 -14.38 -4.35 0.83
CA ASP A 143 -13.00 -4.80 1.04
C ASP A 143 -12.48 -5.63 -0.16
N ALA A 144 -13.30 -6.53 -0.70
CA ALA A 144 -12.94 -7.31 -1.89
C ALA A 144 -12.70 -6.42 -3.12
N GLY A 145 -13.50 -5.37 -3.31
CA GLY A 145 -13.34 -4.38 -4.36
C GLY A 145 -12.04 -3.58 -4.20
N ALA A 146 -11.78 -3.07 -3.01
CA ALA A 146 -10.55 -2.34 -2.70
C ALA A 146 -9.31 -3.24 -2.86
N LEU A 147 -9.36 -4.49 -2.33
CA LEU A 147 -8.31 -5.49 -2.50
C LEU A 147 -7.96 -5.69 -3.97
N ALA A 148 -8.97 -5.87 -4.85
CA ALA A 148 -8.76 -6.12 -6.26
C ALA A 148 -8.07 -4.94 -6.97
N LEU A 149 -8.59 -3.73 -6.76
CA LEU A 149 -8.04 -2.51 -7.35
C LEU A 149 -6.60 -2.26 -6.88
N PHE A 150 -6.40 -2.25 -5.57
CA PHE A 150 -5.10 -1.92 -4.99
C PHE A 150 -4.03 -2.98 -5.26
N THR A 151 -4.41 -4.26 -5.36
CA THR A 151 -3.45 -5.31 -5.74
C THR A 151 -2.89 -5.04 -7.13
N VAL A 152 -3.73 -4.80 -8.11
CA VAL A 152 -3.29 -4.59 -9.49
C VAL A 152 -2.53 -3.27 -9.63
N VAL A 153 -3.10 -2.16 -9.13
CA VAL A 153 -2.44 -0.85 -9.19
C VAL A 153 -1.11 -0.83 -8.42
N GLY A 154 -1.08 -1.44 -7.24
CA GLY A 154 0.16 -1.55 -6.45
C GLY A 154 1.25 -2.36 -7.16
N THR A 155 0.87 -3.45 -7.85
CA THR A 155 1.81 -4.25 -8.65
C THR A 155 2.35 -3.45 -9.84
N VAL A 156 1.47 -2.78 -10.61
CA VAL A 156 1.87 -1.95 -11.75
C VAL A 156 2.82 -0.84 -11.30
N LYS A 157 2.49 -0.15 -10.20
CA LYS A 157 3.34 0.93 -9.66
C LYS A 157 4.71 0.41 -9.19
N GLY A 158 4.77 -0.76 -8.55
CA GLY A 158 6.04 -1.41 -8.21
C GLY A 158 6.89 -1.70 -9.45
N LEU A 159 6.29 -2.24 -10.50
CA LEU A 159 6.96 -2.53 -11.78
C LEU A 159 7.44 -1.24 -12.47
N SER A 160 6.62 -0.20 -12.50
CA SER A 160 6.94 1.08 -13.16
C SER A 160 8.12 1.81 -12.48
N LEU A 161 8.28 1.62 -11.18
CA LEU A 161 9.40 2.16 -10.39
C LEU A 161 10.61 1.22 -10.33
N GLY A 162 10.58 0.09 -11.05
CA GLY A 162 11.73 -0.80 -11.19
C GLY A 162 11.97 -1.74 -10.00
N ALA A 163 10.96 -2.00 -9.17
CA ALA A 163 11.09 -2.88 -8.02
C ALA A 163 11.38 -4.36 -8.36
N GLY A 164 11.29 -4.72 -9.63
CA GLY A 164 11.44 -6.10 -10.10
C GLY A 164 10.19 -6.96 -9.87
N PRO A 165 10.08 -8.13 -10.55
CA PRO A 165 8.84 -8.92 -10.58
C PRO A 165 8.37 -9.39 -9.20
N THR A 166 9.22 -10.05 -8.45
CA THR A 166 8.89 -10.61 -7.13
C THR A 166 8.53 -9.52 -6.12
N ALA A 167 9.33 -8.45 -6.06
CA ALA A 167 9.06 -7.33 -5.16
C ALA A 167 7.73 -6.64 -5.53
N SER A 168 7.42 -6.49 -6.82
CA SER A 168 6.16 -5.90 -7.28
C SER A 168 4.94 -6.74 -6.91
N VAL A 169 5.05 -8.09 -6.95
CA VAL A 169 3.99 -8.97 -6.40
C VAL A 169 3.79 -8.69 -4.91
N CYS A 170 4.87 -8.65 -4.14
CA CYS A 170 4.77 -8.35 -2.69
C CYS A 170 4.14 -6.97 -2.44
N VAL A 171 4.59 -5.95 -3.15
CA VAL A 171 4.06 -4.58 -3.06
C VAL A 171 2.58 -4.55 -3.40
N GLY A 172 2.15 -5.22 -4.47
CA GLY A 172 0.75 -5.31 -4.85
C GLY A 172 -0.11 -5.99 -3.78
N VAL A 173 0.35 -7.12 -3.25
CA VAL A 173 -0.36 -7.85 -2.18
C VAL A 173 -0.46 -7.00 -0.92
N ILE A 174 0.64 -6.38 -0.47
CA ILE A 174 0.65 -5.51 0.72
C ILE A 174 -0.28 -4.31 0.51
N THR A 175 -0.27 -3.70 -0.68
CA THR A 175 -1.17 -2.60 -1.01
C THR A 175 -2.63 -3.02 -0.91
N GLY A 176 -2.97 -4.19 -1.49
CA GLY A 176 -4.33 -4.70 -1.49
C GLY A 176 -4.86 -5.05 -0.09
N VAL A 177 -4.04 -5.70 0.73
CA VAL A 177 -4.48 -6.14 2.08
C VAL A 177 -4.33 -5.05 3.14
N GLY A 178 -3.45 -4.06 2.92
CA GLY A 178 -3.02 -3.12 3.95
C GLY A 178 -4.15 -2.28 4.53
N GLY A 179 -5.05 -1.76 3.69
CA GLY A 179 -6.22 -1.00 4.14
C GLY A 179 -7.15 -1.82 5.04
N GLY A 180 -7.43 -3.07 4.65
CA GLY A 180 -8.24 -4.00 5.45
C GLY A 180 -7.59 -4.36 6.78
N VAL A 181 -6.28 -4.57 6.80
CA VAL A 181 -5.51 -4.82 8.04
C VAL A 181 -5.60 -3.63 8.98
N LEU A 182 -5.37 -2.40 8.49
CA LEU A 182 -5.48 -1.19 9.32
C LEU A 182 -6.90 -1.00 9.86
N ARG A 183 -7.93 -1.21 9.03
CA ARG A 183 -9.32 -1.16 9.47
C ARG A 183 -9.57 -2.12 10.64
N ASP A 184 -9.16 -3.39 10.49
CA ASP A 184 -9.41 -4.41 11.48
C ASP A 184 -8.67 -4.11 12.79
N LEU A 185 -7.40 -3.70 12.72
CA LEU A 185 -6.60 -3.29 13.89
C LEU A 185 -7.23 -2.11 14.63
N LEU A 186 -7.64 -1.07 13.92
CA LEU A 186 -8.25 0.12 14.52
C LEU A 186 -9.64 -0.16 15.11
N THR A 187 -10.33 -1.20 14.65
CA THR A 187 -11.60 -1.65 15.23
C THR A 187 -11.42 -2.68 16.35
N GLY A 188 -10.18 -3.03 16.70
CA GLY A 188 -9.87 -4.05 17.71
C GLY A 188 -10.25 -5.46 17.28
N GLU A 189 -10.30 -5.72 15.98
CA GLU A 189 -10.55 -7.05 15.43
C GLU A 189 -9.26 -7.67 14.91
N VAL A 190 -9.17 -9.00 14.98
CA VAL A 190 -8.04 -9.71 14.36
C VAL A 190 -8.17 -9.58 12.84
N PRO A 191 -7.12 -9.14 12.13
CA PRO A 191 -7.18 -8.96 10.69
C PRO A 191 -7.67 -10.19 9.95
N VAL A 192 -8.62 -10.01 9.03
CA VAL A 192 -9.23 -11.11 8.24
C VAL A 192 -8.18 -11.92 7.50
N VAL A 193 -7.09 -11.29 7.05
CA VAL A 193 -5.98 -11.95 6.34
C VAL A 193 -5.31 -13.04 7.18
N LEU A 194 -5.37 -12.95 8.50
CA LEU A 194 -4.79 -13.93 9.43
C LEU A 194 -5.76 -15.05 9.82
N HIS A 195 -7.02 -14.96 9.43
CA HIS A 195 -8.00 -15.98 9.76
C HIS A 195 -7.97 -17.15 8.78
N HIS A 196 -7.96 -18.39 9.30
CA HIS A 196 -7.99 -19.61 8.50
C HIS A 196 -9.28 -19.81 7.66
N ARG A 197 -10.29 -18.97 7.87
CA ARG A 197 -11.65 -19.23 7.37
C ARG A 197 -11.96 -18.64 5.99
N GLN A 198 -11.02 -17.95 5.35
CA GLN A 198 -11.27 -17.42 4.01
C GLN A 198 -9.99 -17.24 3.21
N LEU A 199 -10.03 -17.61 1.93
CA LEU A 199 -8.98 -17.29 0.96
C LEU A 199 -8.94 -15.76 0.77
N TYR A 200 -8.14 -15.04 1.56
CA TYR A 200 -8.06 -13.59 1.52
C TYR A 200 -6.89 -13.09 0.66
N ALA A 201 -5.69 -13.52 0.99
CA ALA A 201 -4.48 -13.08 0.31
C ALA A 201 -4.21 -13.85 -1.01
N ILE A 202 -4.70 -15.08 -1.15
CA ILE A 202 -4.46 -15.91 -2.34
C ILE A 202 -4.97 -15.26 -3.63
N PRO A 203 -6.20 -14.72 -3.71
CA PRO A 203 -6.64 -13.95 -4.87
C PRO A 203 -5.72 -12.77 -5.22
N ALA A 204 -5.20 -12.06 -4.21
CA ALA A 204 -4.27 -10.97 -4.42
C ALA A 204 -2.94 -11.46 -5.00
N VAL A 205 -2.37 -12.56 -4.47
CA VAL A 205 -1.14 -13.15 -5.02
C VAL A 205 -1.33 -13.59 -6.47
N ILE A 206 -2.45 -14.25 -6.79
CA ILE A 206 -2.76 -14.68 -8.16
C ILE A 206 -2.87 -13.46 -9.07
N GLY A 207 -3.64 -12.44 -8.69
CA GLY A 207 -3.82 -11.23 -9.49
C GLY A 207 -2.54 -10.44 -9.70
N ALA A 208 -1.73 -10.28 -8.65
CA ALA A 208 -0.42 -9.63 -8.75
C ALA A 208 0.52 -10.40 -9.68
N SER A 209 0.57 -11.73 -9.57
CA SER A 209 1.39 -12.59 -10.46
C SER A 209 0.92 -12.51 -11.91
N CYS A 210 -0.39 -12.53 -12.17
CA CYS A 210 -0.94 -12.31 -13.50
C CYS A 210 -0.58 -10.94 -14.06
N THR A 211 -0.65 -9.89 -13.24
CA THR A 211 -0.27 -8.53 -13.64
C THR A 211 1.20 -8.44 -14.03
N VAL A 212 2.10 -9.10 -13.27
CA VAL A 212 3.53 -9.20 -13.63
C VAL A 212 3.72 -9.95 -14.96
N ALA A 213 3.01 -11.05 -15.17
CA ALA A 213 3.08 -11.80 -16.42
C ALA A 213 2.62 -10.96 -17.63
N LEU A 214 1.52 -10.21 -17.49
CA LEU A 214 1.03 -9.29 -18.52
C LEU A 214 2.03 -8.15 -18.80
N TRP A 215 2.68 -7.64 -17.78
CA TRP A 215 3.74 -6.64 -17.92
C TRP A 215 4.93 -7.19 -18.70
N SER A 216 5.41 -8.39 -18.36
CA SER A 216 6.60 -9.01 -18.99
C SER A 216 6.39 -9.33 -20.47
N THR A 217 5.16 -9.60 -20.88
CA THR A 217 4.78 -9.84 -22.28
C THR A 217 4.40 -8.58 -23.04
N SER A 218 4.57 -7.39 -22.43
CA SER A 218 4.14 -6.10 -23.00
C SER A 218 2.66 -6.06 -23.41
N SER A 219 1.84 -6.89 -22.77
CA SER A 219 0.39 -7.03 -23.04
C SER A 219 -0.46 -6.22 -22.07
N LEU A 220 0.16 -5.31 -21.29
CA LEU A 220 -0.57 -4.47 -20.34
C LEU A 220 -1.35 -3.39 -21.11
N SER A 221 -2.66 -3.46 -21.01
CA SER A 221 -3.60 -2.51 -21.59
C SER A 221 -4.72 -2.23 -20.59
N THR A 222 -5.54 -1.21 -20.85
CA THR A 222 -6.73 -0.92 -20.04
C THR A 222 -7.63 -2.14 -19.87
N LEU A 223 -7.80 -2.92 -20.94
CA LEU A 223 -8.62 -4.13 -20.90
C LEU A 223 -8.01 -5.20 -20.00
N THR A 224 -6.71 -5.52 -20.18
CA THR A 224 -6.04 -6.57 -19.40
C THR A 224 -5.89 -6.21 -17.93
N VAL A 225 -5.69 -4.93 -17.62
CA VAL A 225 -5.74 -4.41 -16.24
C VAL A 225 -7.13 -4.61 -15.65
N GLY A 226 -8.19 -4.25 -16.37
CA GLY A 226 -9.57 -4.49 -15.95
C GLY A 226 -9.89 -5.96 -15.73
N LEU A 227 -9.39 -6.85 -16.61
CA LEU A 227 -9.53 -8.31 -16.46
C LEU A 227 -8.78 -8.83 -15.21
N ALA A 228 -7.59 -8.32 -14.94
CA ALA A 228 -6.83 -8.68 -13.73
C ALA A 228 -7.57 -8.26 -12.45
N VAL A 229 -8.14 -7.06 -12.41
CA VAL A 229 -9.01 -6.61 -11.31
C VAL A 229 -10.24 -7.50 -11.19
N GLY A 230 -10.92 -7.78 -12.31
CA GLY A 230 -12.07 -8.68 -12.35
C GLY A 230 -11.76 -10.09 -11.86
N LEU A 231 -10.57 -10.61 -12.18
CA LEU A 231 -10.10 -11.91 -11.70
C LEU A 231 -9.95 -11.92 -10.17
N VAL A 232 -9.25 -10.93 -9.59
CA VAL A 232 -9.07 -10.85 -8.13
C VAL A 232 -10.41 -10.72 -7.43
N LEU A 233 -11.26 -9.81 -7.91
CA LEU A 233 -12.60 -9.59 -7.35
C LEU A 233 -13.46 -10.86 -7.45
N GLY A 234 -13.49 -11.49 -8.62
CA GLY A 234 -14.25 -12.73 -8.87
C GLY A 234 -13.80 -13.86 -7.95
N LEU A 235 -12.49 -14.12 -7.87
CA LEU A 235 -11.92 -15.13 -6.97
C LEU A 235 -12.30 -14.84 -5.50
N ARG A 236 -12.25 -13.57 -5.09
CA ARG A 236 -12.60 -13.19 -3.73
C ARG A 236 -14.09 -13.37 -3.44
N LEU A 237 -14.97 -12.97 -4.38
CA LEU A 237 -16.42 -13.17 -4.24
C LEU A 237 -16.81 -14.64 -4.23
N VAL A 238 -16.19 -15.46 -5.08
CA VAL A 238 -16.36 -16.91 -5.10
C VAL A 238 -15.90 -17.53 -3.77
N ALA A 239 -14.72 -17.14 -3.28
CA ALA A 239 -14.22 -17.61 -1.99
C ALA A 239 -15.18 -17.29 -0.84
N MET A 240 -15.75 -16.09 -0.84
CA MET A 240 -16.76 -15.68 0.16
C MET A 240 -18.08 -16.43 0.00
N ARG A 241 -18.53 -16.67 -1.25
CA ARG A 241 -19.81 -17.33 -1.53
C ARG A 241 -19.81 -18.80 -1.17
N PHE A 242 -18.70 -19.49 -1.42
CA PHE A 242 -18.55 -20.93 -1.18
C PHE A 242 -17.82 -21.24 0.12
N HIS A 243 -17.52 -20.24 0.94
CA HIS A 243 -16.81 -20.40 2.22
C HIS A 243 -15.52 -21.21 2.08
N LEU A 244 -14.75 -20.94 0.99
CA LEU A 244 -13.50 -21.65 0.72
C LEU A 244 -12.48 -21.29 1.80
N ASN A 245 -12.04 -22.30 2.53
CA ASN A 245 -11.13 -22.15 3.67
C ASN A 245 -9.74 -22.65 3.30
N VAL A 246 -8.71 -22.02 3.85
CA VAL A 246 -7.35 -22.57 3.84
C VAL A 246 -7.29 -23.69 4.89
N PRO A 247 -6.64 -24.84 4.60
CA PRO A 247 -6.41 -25.87 5.62
C PRO A 247 -5.72 -25.25 6.84
N GLY A 248 -6.26 -25.53 8.01
CA GLY A 248 -5.63 -25.14 9.28
C GLY A 248 -4.33 -25.89 9.53
N PRO A 249 -3.58 -25.54 10.61
CA PRO A 249 -2.36 -26.23 10.95
C PRO A 249 -2.63 -27.73 11.08
N TRP A 250 -1.73 -28.55 10.52
CA TRP A 250 -1.79 -29.98 10.60
C TRP A 250 -1.79 -30.43 12.08
N ARG A 251 -2.93 -30.87 12.57
CA ARG A 251 -3.03 -31.47 13.89
C ARG A 251 -2.52 -32.90 13.74
N GLY A 252 -1.20 -33.08 13.87
CA GLY A 252 -0.62 -34.40 13.99
C GLY A 252 -1.37 -35.14 15.09
N GLY A 253 -1.92 -36.30 14.77
CA GLY A 253 -2.75 -37.06 15.69
C GLY A 253 -1.97 -37.42 16.96
N VAL A 254 -2.12 -36.62 17.99
CA VAL A 254 -1.92 -37.06 19.36
C VAL A 254 -3.12 -37.94 19.66
N ARG A 255 -3.06 -39.19 19.25
CA ARG A 255 -3.91 -40.24 19.85
C ARG A 255 -3.51 -40.28 21.33
N GLY A 256 -4.37 -39.74 22.19
CA GLY A 256 -4.29 -39.98 23.62
C GLY A 256 -4.32 -41.48 23.85
N GLY A 257 -3.27 -41.93 24.49
CA GLY A 257 -3.27 -43.22 25.18
C GLY A 257 -3.98 -43.09 26.52
#